data_a90c2f79c230aacbcdc3372cfde55e09
#
_entry.id   a90c2f79c230aacbcdc3372cfde55e09
#
_cell.length_a   1.000
_cell.length_b   1.000
_cell.length_c   1.000
_cell.angle_alpha   90.00
_cell.angle_beta   90.00
_cell.angle_gamma   90.00
#
_symmetry.space_group_name_H-M   'P 1'
#
loop_
_entity.id
_entity.type
_entity.pdbx_description
1 polymer ?
#
loop_
_entity_poly.entity_id
_entity_poly.type
_entity_poly.pdbx_seq_one_letter_code
_entity_poly.pdbx_strand_id
1 'polypeptide(L)'
;MSLGNIHPMFSIPIVHYPMANWAENKKKILDSLPPEDGTQSDPQDNGLYTDFFINSKAGNEELPSYFHTVLGVIRPYMADFTEERRLEFVDMWYQKYYKNVEHKVHTHGHSGWSAVMYVEFDPEEHEPTMFYSPFKNPWNGNLETFQPPVSEGDMVLFPSTVMHEAPVNRSDKRRTIISFNIRGHVDFV
;
A
#
# COMPACT_ATOMS: atom_id res chain seq x y z
N MET A 1 -21.90 -36.31 2.36
CA MET A 1 -22.81 -35.27 1.85
C MET A 1 -22.96 -34.22 2.96
N SER A 2 -22.79 -32.93 2.67
CA SER A 2 -23.04 -31.87 3.65
C SER A 2 -24.55 -31.76 3.89
N LEU A 3 -24.98 -31.72 5.15
CA LEU A 3 -26.39 -31.55 5.52
C LEU A 3 -26.81 -30.07 5.59
N GLY A 4 -25.84 -29.16 5.44
CA GLY A 4 -26.06 -27.70 5.52
C GLY A 4 -25.57 -26.96 4.28
N ASN A 5 -26.17 -25.81 4.01
CA ASN A 5 -25.69 -24.85 3.02
C ASN A 5 -24.76 -23.83 3.68
N ILE A 6 -23.60 -23.58 3.06
CA ILE A 6 -22.65 -22.54 3.51
C ILE A 6 -22.89 -21.29 2.67
N HIS A 7 -23.19 -20.18 3.33
CA HIS A 7 -23.33 -18.87 2.70
C HIS A 7 -22.15 -17.99 3.13
N PRO A 8 -21.17 -17.72 2.26
CA PRO A 8 -20.10 -16.77 2.59
C PRO A 8 -20.70 -15.36 2.72
N MET A 9 -20.51 -14.74 3.88
CA MET A 9 -21.08 -13.42 4.15
C MET A 9 -20.10 -12.29 3.86
N PHE A 10 -18.80 -12.53 4.08
CA PHE A 10 -17.76 -11.52 3.90
C PHE A 10 -16.59 -12.09 3.09
N SER A 11 -16.19 -11.38 2.06
CA SER A 11 -14.90 -11.53 1.42
C SER A 11 -14.25 -10.17 1.30
N ILE A 12 -12.99 -10.06 1.73
CA ILE A 12 -12.21 -8.83 1.60
C ILE A 12 -11.23 -9.05 0.45
N PRO A 13 -11.40 -8.37 -0.69
CA PRO A 13 -10.48 -8.53 -1.80
C PRO A 13 -9.17 -7.80 -1.52
N ILE A 14 -8.06 -8.47 -1.83
CA ILE A 14 -6.74 -7.86 -1.99
C ILE A 14 -6.36 -8.11 -3.43
N VAL A 15 -6.25 -7.03 -4.22
CA VAL A 15 -5.99 -7.11 -5.66
C VAL A 15 -4.49 -6.92 -5.88
N HIS A 16 -3.87 -7.82 -6.63
CA HIS A 16 -2.44 -7.84 -6.87
C HIS A 16 -2.15 -7.65 -8.37
N TYR A 17 -1.33 -6.65 -8.69
CA TYR A 17 -0.89 -6.33 -10.04
C TYR A 17 0.64 -6.43 -10.16
N PRO A 18 1.18 -7.43 -10.86
CA PRO A 18 2.54 -7.39 -11.34
C PRO A 18 2.69 -6.32 -12.43
N MET A 19 3.57 -5.33 -12.23
CA MET A 19 3.72 -4.24 -13.20
C MET A 19 4.75 -4.56 -14.28
N ALA A 20 4.37 -4.34 -15.54
CA ALA A 20 5.25 -4.56 -16.68
C ALA A 20 6.36 -3.49 -16.76
N ASN A 21 7.47 -3.82 -17.44
CA ASN A 21 8.61 -2.92 -17.72
C ASN A 21 9.20 -2.29 -16.45
N TRP A 22 9.24 -3.04 -15.36
CA TRP A 22 9.58 -2.50 -14.06
C TRP A 22 10.96 -1.84 -13.98
N ALA A 23 11.99 -2.45 -14.57
CA ALA A 23 13.35 -1.90 -14.52
C ALA A 23 13.44 -0.44 -15.01
N GLU A 24 12.73 -0.10 -16.09
CA GLU A 24 12.63 1.26 -16.61
C GLU A 24 11.79 2.17 -15.70
N ASN A 25 10.65 1.67 -15.26
CA ASN A 25 9.73 2.40 -14.41
C ASN A 25 10.32 2.69 -13.02
N LYS A 26 11.03 1.73 -12.43
CA LYS A 26 11.76 1.89 -11.16
C LYS A 26 12.68 3.09 -11.19
N LYS A 27 13.51 3.20 -12.24
CA LYS A 27 14.45 4.31 -12.36
C LYS A 27 13.72 5.64 -12.43
N LYS A 28 12.67 5.76 -13.25
CA LYS A 28 11.88 6.99 -13.37
C LYS A 28 11.26 7.41 -12.03
N ILE A 29 10.73 6.45 -11.28
CA ILE A 29 10.12 6.70 -9.99
C ILE A 29 11.18 7.16 -8.99
N LEU A 30 12.27 6.40 -8.81
CA LEU A 30 13.33 6.75 -7.85
C LEU A 30 13.96 8.11 -8.15
N ASP A 31 14.20 8.44 -9.43
CA ASP A 31 14.74 9.74 -9.85
C ASP A 31 13.76 10.90 -9.57
N SER A 32 12.45 10.63 -9.45
CA SER A 32 11.43 11.64 -9.17
C SER A 32 11.19 11.89 -7.68
N LEU A 33 11.60 10.96 -6.81
CA LEU A 33 11.46 11.14 -5.37
C LEU A 33 12.36 12.26 -4.85
N PRO A 34 11.90 13.03 -3.85
CA PRO A 34 12.75 14.06 -3.25
C PRO A 34 14.00 13.45 -2.61
N PRO A 35 15.11 14.23 -2.59
CA PRO A 35 16.34 13.81 -1.93
C PRO A 35 16.12 13.66 -0.42
N GLU A 36 16.86 12.75 0.19
CA GLU A 36 16.83 12.55 1.64
C GLU A 36 17.59 13.68 2.35
N ASP A 37 16.88 14.60 2.95
CA ASP A 37 17.45 15.76 3.65
C ASP A 37 17.34 15.68 5.19
N GLY A 38 16.89 14.54 5.72
CA GLY A 38 16.74 14.29 7.15
C GLY A 38 15.51 14.91 7.81
N THR A 39 14.68 15.67 7.07
CA THR A 39 13.45 16.29 7.63
C THR A 39 12.22 15.37 7.56
N GLN A 40 12.34 14.25 6.89
CA GLN A 40 11.26 13.36 6.49
C GLN A 40 11.27 12.06 7.31
N SER A 41 11.57 12.10 8.59
CA SER A 41 11.48 10.93 9.46
C SER A 41 10.21 10.96 10.29
N ASP A 42 9.54 9.81 10.41
CA ASP A 42 8.46 9.64 11.35
C ASP A 42 9.03 9.47 12.77
N PRO A 43 8.78 10.42 13.68
CA PRO A 43 9.27 10.28 15.05
C PRO A 43 8.55 9.18 15.85
N GLN A 44 7.43 8.65 15.35
CA GLN A 44 6.65 7.60 16.03
C GLN A 44 7.07 6.18 15.61
N ASP A 45 7.64 6.01 14.42
CA ASP A 45 7.97 4.72 13.83
C ASP A 45 9.49 4.48 13.69
N ASN A 46 10.27 4.81 14.73
CA ASN A 46 11.70 4.46 14.85
C ASN A 46 12.57 4.84 13.64
N GLY A 47 12.29 5.98 13.01
CA GLY A 47 13.09 6.47 11.88
C GLY A 47 12.61 6.00 10.51
N LEU A 48 11.34 5.66 10.37
CA LEU A 48 10.71 5.52 9.07
C LEU A 48 10.87 6.83 8.27
N TYR A 49 11.48 6.73 7.11
CA TYR A 49 11.69 7.89 6.25
C TYR A 49 10.50 8.02 5.28
N THR A 50 9.73 9.12 5.39
CA THR A 50 8.49 9.32 4.63
C THR A 50 8.15 10.80 4.48
N ASP A 51 7.50 11.19 3.38
CA ASP A 51 6.94 12.52 3.16
C ASP A 51 5.47 12.66 3.60
N PHE A 52 4.89 11.60 4.19
CA PHE A 52 3.50 11.59 4.62
C PHE A 52 3.12 12.82 5.47
N PHE A 53 3.97 13.18 6.43
CA PHE A 53 3.69 14.30 7.35
C PHE A 53 3.86 15.69 6.72
N ILE A 54 4.63 15.79 5.65
CA ILE A 54 4.81 17.06 4.93
C ILE A 54 3.53 17.39 4.17
N ASN A 55 2.97 16.39 3.48
CA ASN A 55 1.81 16.56 2.64
C ASN A 55 0.50 16.61 3.46
N SER A 56 0.38 15.84 4.55
CA SER A 56 -0.84 15.76 5.36
C SER A 56 -0.97 16.90 6.39
N LYS A 57 0.13 17.42 6.96
CA LYS A 57 0.10 18.48 7.98
C LYS A 57 -0.11 19.88 7.44
N ALA A 58 0.19 20.10 6.18
CA ALA A 58 0.14 21.46 5.60
C ALA A 58 -1.29 21.90 5.28
N GLY A 59 -2.32 21.07 5.45
CA GLY A 59 -3.66 21.38 4.94
C GLY A 59 -3.68 21.58 3.43
N ASN A 60 -2.60 21.21 2.76
CA ASN A 60 -2.47 21.25 1.33
C ASN A 60 -3.02 19.95 0.79
N GLU A 61 -4.12 20.06 0.06
CA GLU A 61 -4.67 18.95 -0.74
C GLU A 61 -3.82 18.69 -2.01
N GLU A 62 -2.56 19.16 -2.01
CA GLU A 62 -1.67 18.99 -3.16
C GLU A 62 -0.98 17.64 -3.11
N LEU A 63 -1.14 16.89 -4.19
CA LEU A 63 -0.44 15.64 -4.42
C LEU A 63 1.08 15.92 -4.59
N PRO A 64 1.96 14.99 -4.19
CA PRO A 64 3.40 15.22 -4.22
C PRO A 64 3.94 15.42 -5.65
N SER A 65 5.09 16.09 -5.78
CA SER A 65 5.69 16.41 -7.08
C SER A 65 5.91 15.20 -8.01
N TYR A 66 6.16 14.03 -7.44
CA TYR A 66 6.35 12.77 -8.18
C TYR A 66 5.04 12.07 -8.58
N PHE A 67 3.88 12.59 -8.17
CA PHE A 67 2.56 11.99 -8.44
C PHE A 67 2.36 11.67 -9.92
N HIS A 68 2.63 12.61 -10.81
CA HIS A 68 2.42 12.41 -12.25
C HIS A 68 3.32 11.33 -12.84
N THR A 69 4.54 11.17 -12.31
CA THR A 69 5.46 10.10 -12.69
C THR A 69 4.89 8.73 -12.29
N VAL A 70 4.45 8.60 -11.04
CA VAL A 70 3.82 7.38 -10.52
C VAL A 70 2.53 7.08 -11.28
N LEU A 71 1.66 8.07 -11.45
CA LEU A 71 0.41 7.93 -12.20
C LEU A 71 0.64 7.43 -13.63
N GLY A 72 1.69 7.89 -14.30
CA GLY A 72 2.07 7.42 -15.63
C GLY A 72 2.33 5.92 -15.67
N VAL A 73 2.89 5.36 -14.59
CA VAL A 73 3.18 3.92 -14.45
C VAL A 73 1.94 3.12 -14.08
N ILE A 74 1.15 3.57 -13.10
CA ILE A 74 0.02 2.81 -12.56
C ILE A 74 -1.27 2.96 -13.36
N ARG A 75 -1.38 3.94 -14.27
CA ARG A 75 -2.60 4.26 -15.03
C ARG A 75 -3.30 3.05 -15.65
N PRO A 76 -2.62 2.12 -16.36
CA PRO A 76 -3.30 0.99 -16.99
C PRO A 76 -3.93 0.05 -15.94
N TYR A 77 -3.27 -0.14 -14.80
CA TYR A 77 -3.77 -0.99 -13.70
C TYR A 77 -4.93 -0.33 -12.98
N MET A 78 -4.89 0.99 -12.84
CA MET A 78 -6.01 1.74 -12.24
C MET A 78 -7.22 1.73 -13.15
N ALA A 79 -7.06 1.81 -14.47
CA ALA A 79 -8.15 1.68 -15.43
C ALA A 79 -8.80 0.29 -15.36
N ASP A 80 -7.99 -0.78 -15.26
CA ASP A 80 -8.49 -2.14 -15.07
C ASP A 80 -9.25 -2.30 -13.75
N PHE A 81 -8.65 -1.80 -12.66
CA PHE A 81 -9.25 -1.90 -11.32
C PHE A 81 -10.62 -1.24 -11.22
N THR A 82 -10.84 -0.14 -11.92
CA THR A 82 -12.03 0.70 -11.72
C THR A 82 -13.16 0.40 -12.66
N GLU A 83 -12.95 -0.42 -13.69
CA GLU A 83 -13.96 -0.69 -14.69
C GLU A 83 -14.65 0.60 -15.19
N GLU A 84 -13.85 1.66 -15.47
CA GLU A 84 -14.31 2.99 -15.91
C GLU A 84 -15.00 3.88 -14.85
N ARG A 85 -15.04 3.48 -13.59
CA ARG A 85 -15.53 4.36 -12.52
C ARG A 85 -14.58 5.54 -12.32
N ARG A 86 -15.12 6.70 -11.96
CA ARG A 86 -14.30 7.86 -11.60
C ARG A 86 -13.59 7.62 -10.29
N LEU A 87 -12.26 7.81 -10.28
CA LEU A 87 -11.43 7.75 -9.10
C LEU A 87 -10.89 9.12 -8.76
N GLU A 88 -10.83 9.39 -7.48
CA GLU A 88 -10.10 10.49 -6.88
C GLU A 88 -8.90 9.93 -6.12
N PHE A 89 -7.71 10.44 -6.40
CA PHE A 89 -6.55 10.24 -5.55
C PHE A 89 -6.65 11.21 -4.39
N VAL A 90 -6.68 10.67 -3.18
CA VAL A 90 -6.82 11.47 -1.95
C VAL A 90 -5.46 11.96 -1.49
N ASP A 91 -4.49 11.07 -1.46
CA ASP A 91 -3.12 11.31 -1.06
C ASP A 91 -2.18 10.28 -1.68
N MET A 92 -0.89 10.59 -1.65
CA MET A 92 0.19 9.69 -2.06
C MET A 92 1.45 10.05 -1.27
N TRP A 93 2.16 9.03 -0.80
CA TRP A 93 3.44 9.22 -0.10
C TRP A 93 4.37 8.04 -0.35
N TYR A 94 5.68 8.27 -0.20
CA TYR A 94 6.67 7.19 -0.19
C TYR A 94 7.09 6.86 1.24
N GLN A 95 7.60 5.64 1.41
CA GLN A 95 8.15 5.15 2.66
C GLN A 95 9.43 4.35 2.38
N LYS A 96 10.50 4.68 3.09
CA LYS A 96 11.78 3.98 3.01
C LYS A 96 12.08 3.34 4.36
N TYR A 97 12.19 2.03 4.36
CA TYR A 97 12.45 1.20 5.53
C TYR A 97 13.90 0.77 5.52
N TYR A 98 14.70 1.37 6.37
CA TYR A 98 16.04 0.90 6.66
C TYR A 98 15.99 -0.26 7.65
N LYS A 99 17.17 -0.84 7.99
CA LYS A 99 17.25 -1.95 8.95
C LYS A 99 16.62 -1.60 10.30
N ASN A 100 15.81 -2.51 10.83
CA ASN A 100 15.06 -2.39 12.08
C ASN A 100 13.92 -1.36 12.07
N VAL A 101 13.51 -0.87 10.87
CA VAL A 101 12.38 0.03 10.72
C VAL A 101 11.13 -0.76 10.32
N GLU A 102 10.01 -0.44 10.93
CA GLU A 102 8.68 -0.99 10.68
C GLU A 102 7.65 0.13 10.52
N HIS A 103 6.46 -0.19 10.05
CA HIS A 103 5.29 0.65 10.22
C HIS A 103 4.18 -0.18 10.86
N LYS A 104 3.82 0.20 12.08
CA LYS A 104 2.92 -0.56 12.96
C LYS A 104 1.53 -0.75 12.37
N VAL A 105 0.78 -1.68 12.96
CA VAL A 105 -0.60 -1.99 12.58
C VAL A 105 -1.47 -0.73 12.59
N HIS A 106 -2.11 -0.46 11.45
CA HIS A 106 -2.98 0.71 11.25
C HIS A 106 -4.04 0.45 10.17
N THR A 107 -4.89 1.44 9.92
CA THR A 107 -5.85 1.53 8.82
C THR A 107 -5.78 2.93 8.20
N HIS A 108 -6.30 3.10 6.98
CA HIS A 108 -6.31 4.41 6.30
C HIS A 108 -7.67 5.11 6.30
N GLY A 109 -8.55 4.77 7.24
CA GLY A 109 -9.83 5.43 7.41
C GLY A 109 -11.05 4.55 7.17
N HIS A 110 -12.21 5.18 6.92
CA HIS A 110 -13.50 4.50 6.96
C HIS A 110 -14.03 4.06 5.59
N SER A 111 -13.45 4.55 4.50
CA SER A 111 -13.92 4.26 3.14
C SER A 111 -12.82 4.46 2.12
N GLY A 112 -12.99 3.83 0.96
CA GLY A 112 -12.04 3.90 -0.14
C GLY A 112 -11.10 2.70 -0.19
N TRP A 113 -10.07 2.84 -1.02
CA TRP A 113 -9.04 1.85 -1.25
C TRP A 113 -7.67 2.44 -1.00
N SER A 114 -6.80 1.63 -0.44
CA SER A 114 -5.39 1.93 -0.28
C SER A 114 -4.56 1.06 -1.19
N ALA A 115 -3.43 1.55 -1.60
CA ALA A 115 -2.48 0.80 -2.40
C ALA A 115 -1.08 0.86 -1.81
N VAL A 116 -0.32 -0.19 -2.03
CA VAL A 116 1.12 -0.28 -1.78
C VAL A 116 1.80 -0.75 -3.04
N MET A 117 2.73 0.05 -3.56
CA MET A 117 3.59 -0.29 -4.69
C MET A 117 5.01 -0.56 -4.19
N TYR A 118 5.54 -1.74 -4.49
CA TYR A 118 6.87 -2.20 -4.03
C TYR A 118 7.95 -1.71 -4.98
N VAL A 119 8.54 -0.56 -4.68
CA VAL A 119 9.53 0.11 -5.56
C VAL A 119 10.92 -0.51 -5.45
N GLU A 120 11.39 -0.78 -4.23
CA GLU A 120 12.59 -1.56 -3.95
C GLU A 120 12.19 -2.67 -2.97
N PHE A 121 12.24 -3.89 -3.44
CA PHE A 121 11.80 -5.04 -2.68
C PHE A 121 12.55 -6.31 -3.11
N ASP A 122 13.07 -7.03 -2.16
CA ASP A 122 13.70 -8.33 -2.38
C ASP A 122 12.91 -9.39 -1.59
N PRO A 123 12.16 -10.28 -2.28
CA PRO A 123 11.30 -11.25 -1.60
C PRO A 123 12.05 -12.30 -0.76
N GLU A 124 13.38 -12.42 -0.94
CA GLU A 124 14.21 -13.31 -0.12
C GLU A 124 14.65 -12.65 1.20
N GLU A 125 14.60 -11.32 1.27
CA GLU A 125 15.09 -10.56 2.41
C GLU A 125 14.04 -9.67 3.09
N HIS A 126 12.99 -9.28 2.36
CA HIS A 126 11.94 -8.41 2.86
C HIS A 126 10.63 -9.16 3.03
N GLU A 127 9.93 -8.85 4.11
CA GLU A 127 8.56 -9.29 4.28
C GLU A 127 7.59 -8.29 3.62
N PRO A 128 6.56 -8.77 2.87
CA PRO A 128 5.52 -7.91 2.32
C PRO A 128 4.58 -7.38 3.39
N THR A 129 3.70 -6.45 3.00
CA THR A 129 2.62 -5.96 3.86
C THR A 129 1.82 -7.13 4.42
N MET A 130 1.64 -7.14 5.75
CA MET A 130 0.84 -8.12 6.46
C MET A 130 -0.55 -7.55 6.70
N PHE A 131 -1.56 -8.30 6.28
CA PHE A 131 -2.97 -7.98 6.48
C PHE A 131 -3.56 -8.85 7.57
N TYR A 132 -4.46 -8.26 8.36
CA TYR A 132 -5.12 -8.92 9.47
C TYR A 132 -6.60 -9.11 9.19
N SER A 133 -7.10 -10.33 9.43
CA SER A 133 -8.54 -10.60 9.37
C SER A 133 -9.28 -9.72 10.40
N PRO A 134 -10.40 -9.10 10.05
CA PRO A 134 -11.22 -8.39 11.03
C PRO A 134 -11.93 -9.33 12.02
N PHE A 135 -11.90 -10.63 11.76
CA PHE A 135 -12.56 -11.66 12.57
C PHE A 135 -11.56 -12.73 13.00
N LYS A 136 -11.73 -13.22 14.21
CA LYS A 136 -11.04 -14.41 14.67
C LYS A 136 -11.62 -15.65 14.01
N ASN A 137 -10.76 -16.63 13.74
CA ASN A 137 -11.17 -17.94 13.27
C ASN A 137 -12.08 -18.59 14.32
N PRO A 138 -13.32 -18.98 13.96
CA PRO A 138 -14.30 -19.52 14.91
C PRO A 138 -13.93 -20.90 15.48
N TRP A 139 -13.02 -21.61 14.84
CA TRP A 139 -12.61 -22.95 15.27
C TRP A 139 -11.46 -22.97 16.27
N ASN A 140 -10.52 -22.02 16.15
CA ASN A 140 -9.32 -22.00 17.00
C ASN A 140 -9.13 -20.70 17.77
N GLY A 141 -9.95 -19.67 17.53
CA GLY A 141 -9.89 -18.36 18.17
C GLY A 141 -8.71 -17.49 17.75
N ASN A 142 -7.92 -17.91 16.78
CA ASN A 142 -6.75 -17.18 16.31
C ASN A 142 -7.14 -16.04 15.36
N LEU A 143 -6.36 -14.98 15.36
CA LEU A 143 -6.40 -13.97 14.32
C LEU A 143 -5.66 -14.49 13.09
N GLU A 144 -6.32 -14.50 11.96
CA GLU A 144 -5.70 -14.91 10.69
C GLU A 144 -5.02 -13.72 10.04
N THR A 145 -3.88 -13.99 9.42
CA THR A 145 -3.10 -13.00 8.67
C THR A 145 -2.87 -13.47 7.25
N PHE A 146 -2.64 -12.52 6.35
CA PHE A 146 -2.31 -12.79 4.96
C PHE A 146 -1.18 -11.86 4.50
N GLN A 147 -0.20 -12.43 3.84
CA GLN A 147 0.86 -11.69 3.14
C GLN A 147 0.82 -12.08 1.66
N PRO A 148 0.61 -11.12 0.75
CA PRO A 148 0.58 -11.42 -0.68
C PRO A 148 1.98 -11.81 -1.16
N PRO A 149 2.09 -12.77 -2.11
CA PRO A 149 3.37 -13.18 -2.67
C PRO A 149 3.86 -12.17 -3.70
N VAL A 150 4.38 -11.03 -3.23
CA VAL A 150 4.82 -9.92 -4.08
C VAL A 150 6.32 -9.97 -4.38
N SER A 151 6.66 -9.35 -5.48
CA SER A 151 8.01 -9.06 -5.92
C SER A 151 8.21 -7.56 -6.10
N GLU A 152 9.44 -7.16 -6.37
CA GLU A 152 9.74 -5.80 -6.77
C GLU A 152 9.00 -5.44 -8.07
N GLY A 153 8.31 -4.31 -8.05
CA GLY A 153 7.47 -3.89 -9.17
C GLY A 153 6.02 -4.34 -9.07
N ASP A 154 5.63 -4.96 -7.98
CA ASP A 154 4.23 -5.31 -7.77
C ASP A 154 3.48 -4.19 -7.03
N MET A 155 2.17 -4.15 -7.25
CA MET A 155 1.26 -3.27 -6.54
C MET A 155 0.09 -4.08 -5.98
N VAL A 156 -0.27 -3.82 -4.73
CA VAL A 156 -1.47 -4.38 -4.11
C VAL A 156 -2.45 -3.27 -3.75
N LEU A 157 -3.75 -3.50 -4.03
CA LEU A 157 -4.85 -2.64 -3.60
C LEU A 157 -5.73 -3.41 -2.64
N PHE A 158 -6.21 -2.72 -1.61
CA PHE A 158 -7.05 -3.28 -0.57
C PHE A 158 -7.99 -2.21 0.01
N PRO A 159 -9.15 -2.61 0.59
CA PRO A 159 -10.02 -1.63 1.26
C PRO A 159 -9.29 -0.92 2.39
N SER A 160 -9.39 0.40 2.45
CA SER A 160 -8.67 1.25 3.43
C SER A 160 -8.97 0.91 4.90
N THR A 161 -10.07 0.21 5.15
CA THR A 161 -10.49 -0.25 6.49
C THR A 161 -9.76 -1.50 6.98
N VAL A 162 -9.02 -2.19 6.11
CA VAL A 162 -8.30 -3.42 6.49
C VAL A 162 -7.09 -3.08 7.33
N MET A 163 -6.99 -3.67 8.51
CA MET A 163 -5.82 -3.56 9.36
C MET A 163 -4.62 -4.19 8.68
N HIS A 164 -3.51 -3.48 8.64
CA HIS A 164 -2.28 -3.94 8.03
C HIS A 164 -1.06 -3.29 8.66
N GLU A 165 0.09 -3.88 8.41
CA GLU A 165 1.39 -3.33 8.82
C GLU A 165 2.45 -3.58 7.75
N ALA A 166 3.53 -2.81 7.81
CA ALA A 166 4.78 -3.16 7.15
C ALA A 166 5.72 -3.78 8.18
N PRO A 167 5.96 -5.11 8.15
CA PRO A 167 6.83 -5.78 9.10
C PRO A 167 8.23 -5.18 9.16
N VAL A 168 8.94 -5.41 10.26
CA VAL A 168 10.29 -4.90 10.48
C VAL A 168 11.22 -5.32 9.34
N ASN A 169 11.87 -4.38 8.71
CA ASN A 169 12.94 -4.68 7.76
C ASN A 169 14.17 -5.18 8.52
N ARG A 170 14.47 -6.47 8.44
CA ARG A 170 15.65 -7.09 9.10
C ARG A 170 16.88 -7.10 8.22
N SER A 171 16.74 -6.79 6.94
CA SER A 171 17.81 -6.75 5.96
C SER A 171 18.61 -5.45 6.03
N ASP A 172 19.86 -5.50 5.60
CA ASP A 172 20.67 -4.31 5.32
C ASP A 172 20.26 -3.62 4.00
N LYS A 173 19.47 -4.31 3.15
CA LYS A 173 18.87 -3.71 1.95
C LYS A 173 17.69 -2.83 2.35
N ARG A 174 17.61 -1.66 1.73
CA ARG A 174 16.47 -0.75 1.91
C ARG A 174 15.23 -1.33 1.21
N ARG A 175 14.09 -1.30 1.88
CA ARG A 175 12.78 -1.51 1.28
C ARG A 175 12.13 -0.15 1.03
N THR A 176 11.73 0.12 -0.21
CA THR A 176 11.03 1.36 -0.59
C THR A 176 9.69 1.03 -1.18
N ILE A 177 8.64 1.66 -0.65
CA ILE A 177 7.28 1.56 -1.18
C ILE A 177 6.73 2.96 -1.49
N ILE A 178 5.74 3.01 -2.39
CA ILE A 178 4.85 4.16 -2.54
C ILE A 178 3.45 3.69 -2.17
N SER A 179 2.81 4.45 -1.28
CA SER A 179 1.44 4.22 -0.86
C SER A 179 0.55 5.36 -1.35
N PHE A 180 -0.70 5.06 -1.63
CA PHE A 180 -1.71 6.07 -1.95
C PHE A 180 -3.11 5.61 -1.57
N ASN A 181 -3.99 6.58 -1.34
CA ASN A 181 -5.41 6.33 -1.11
C ASN A 181 -6.25 6.87 -2.26
N ILE A 182 -7.29 6.12 -2.60
CA ILE A 182 -8.25 6.47 -3.65
C ILE A 182 -9.68 6.34 -3.14
N ARG A 183 -10.56 7.17 -3.68
CA ARG A 183 -12.01 7.07 -3.48
C ARG A 183 -12.71 6.90 -4.83
N GLY A 184 -13.71 6.04 -4.85
CA GLY A 184 -14.62 5.95 -5.98
C GLY A 184 -15.78 6.94 -5.77
N HIS A 185 -16.12 7.70 -6.80
CA HIS A 185 -17.37 8.42 -6.85
C HIS A 185 -18.46 7.49 -7.39
N VAL A 186 -19.46 7.21 -6.55
CA VAL A 186 -20.68 6.54 -6.99
C VAL A 186 -21.66 7.67 -7.31
N ASP A 187 -21.96 7.87 -8.60
CA ASP A 187 -23.08 8.71 -8.97
C ASP A 187 -24.36 7.99 -8.49
N PHE A 188 -24.97 8.48 -7.42
CA PHE A 188 -26.30 8.02 -7.03
C PHE A 188 -27.28 8.47 -8.12
N VAL A 189 -27.75 7.53 -8.90
CA VAL A 189 -28.87 7.73 -9.85
C VAL A 189 -30.18 7.69 -9.09
#